data_4fd6e7f8edd606c58a75f223daf5074c
#
_entry.id   4fd6e7f8edd606c58a75f223daf5074c
#
_cell.length_a   1.000
_cell.length_b   1.000
_cell.length_c   1.000
_cell.angle_alpha   90.00
_cell.angle_beta   90.00
_cell.angle_gamma   90.00
#
_symmetry.space_group_name_H-M   'P 1'
#
loop_
_entity.id
_entity.type
_entity.pdbx_description
1 polymer ?
#
loop_
_entity_poly.entity_id
_entity_poly.type
_entity_poly.pdbx_seq_one_letter_code
_entity_poly.pdbx_strand_id
1 'polypeptide(L)'
;MYNTSLLISDSERLGISLTDEQLERFDRLSDLLVEQNKTMNLTAITDPDGIAVKHFADSISVLTAAEMPQGARVLDVGTGAGFPGIPLLIMRPDIDLTMIDSTAKKLKYVENTVNELGLIATTLHTRAEEAGQSKEYREKFDFVCSRAVAALNVLCEYCLPFVKQNGLFIAMKGAKAQEEIDGARAAIKTLGGKIIAEKSFSLSDGGERTLVIIKKISQIPPKYPRPSAQIAKKPL
;
A
#
# COMPACT_ATOMS: atom_id res chain seq x y z
N MET A 1 17.75 0.69 -13.87
CA MET A 1 17.10 -0.08 -14.99
C MET A 1 16.50 -1.35 -14.44
N TYR A 2 15.23 -1.62 -14.70
CA TYR A 2 14.48 -2.81 -14.28
C TYR A 2 14.12 -3.69 -15.49
N ASN A 3 13.55 -4.87 -15.27
CA ASN A 3 13.13 -5.75 -16.37
C ASN A 3 11.73 -5.33 -16.85
N THR A 4 11.67 -4.47 -17.87
CA THR A 4 10.44 -3.94 -18.46
C THR A 4 9.53 -5.05 -19.01
N SER A 5 10.11 -6.08 -19.64
CA SER A 5 9.31 -7.18 -20.22
C SER A 5 8.57 -7.98 -19.15
N LEU A 6 9.18 -8.19 -17.99
CA LEU A 6 8.51 -8.84 -16.85
C LEU A 6 7.38 -7.98 -16.29
N LEU A 7 7.60 -6.66 -16.13
CA LEU A 7 6.54 -5.78 -15.68
C LEU A 7 5.34 -5.78 -16.62
N ILE A 8 5.58 -5.70 -17.95
CA ILE A 8 4.51 -5.75 -18.95
C ILE A 8 3.76 -7.08 -18.85
N SER A 9 4.48 -8.21 -18.85
CA SER A 9 3.87 -9.54 -18.80
C SER A 9 3.02 -9.76 -17.54
N ASP A 10 3.52 -9.36 -16.36
CA ASP A 10 2.76 -9.50 -15.11
C ASP A 10 1.57 -8.53 -15.05
N SER A 11 1.72 -7.32 -15.61
CA SER A 11 0.61 -6.37 -15.72
C SER A 11 -0.51 -6.90 -16.60
N GLU A 12 -0.17 -7.49 -17.77
CA GLU A 12 -1.15 -8.09 -18.68
C GLU A 12 -1.91 -9.26 -18.01
N ARG A 13 -1.20 -10.11 -17.23
CA ARG A 13 -1.84 -11.19 -16.44
C ARG A 13 -2.83 -10.64 -15.40
N LEU A 14 -2.57 -9.46 -14.88
CA LEU A 14 -3.46 -8.76 -13.95
C LEU A 14 -4.58 -8.00 -14.68
N GLY A 15 -4.62 -7.99 -16.02
CA GLY A 15 -5.56 -7.24 -16.84
C GLY A 15 -5.27 -5.73 -16.85
N ILE A 16 -4.03 -5.35 -16.61
CA ILE A 16 -3.57 -3.94 -16.55
C ILE A 16 -2.68 -3.67 -17.78
N SER A 17 -3.04 -2.65 -18.55
CA SER A 17 -2.20 -2.16 -19.66
C SER A 17 -1.33 -1.00 -19.18
N LEU A 18 -0.11 -0.94 -19.71
CA LEU A 18 0.85 0.13 -19.42
C LEU A 18 1.06 0.98 -20.68
N THR A 19 1.11 2.29 -20.51
CA THR A 19 1.51 3.23 -21.57
C THR A 19 3.02 3.44 -21.59
N ASP A 20 3.57 3.94 -22.70
CA ASP A 20 4.99 4.26 -22.80
C ASP A 20 5.41 5.30 -21.74
N GLU A 21 4.58 6.31 -21.48
CA GLU A 21 4.83 7.32 -20.44
C GLU A 21 4.91 6.70 -19.03
N GLN A 22 4.06 5.71 -18.73
CA GLN A 22 4.13 4.99 -17.45
C GLN A 22 5.40 4.14 -17.36
N LEU A 23 5.79 3.48 -18.45
CA LEU A 23 7.04 2.71 -18.51
C LEU A 23 8.28 3.60 -18.30
N GLU A 24 8.33 4.79 -18.90
CA GLU A 24 9.38 5.78 -18.67
C GLU A 24 9.45 6.21 -17.20
N ARG A 25 8.30 6.45 -16.56
CA ARG A 25 8.25 6.79 -15.13
C ARG A 25 8.70 5.62 -14.24
N PHE A 26 8.36 4.39 -14.57
CA PHE A 26 8.86 3.21 -13.86
C PHE A 26 10.38 3.05 -14.02
N ASP A 27 10.94 3.33 -15.21
CA ASP A 27 12.38 3.29 -15.41
C ASP A 27 13.08 4.33 -14.53
N ARG A 28 12.56 5.57 -14.52
CA ARG A 28 13.09 6.63 -13.65
C ARG A 28 12.97 6.27 -12.17
N LEU A 29 11.84 5.70 -11.74
CA LEU A 29 11.64 5.22 -10.35
C LEU A 29 12.66 4.14 -9.99
N SER A 30 12.94 3.19 -10.89
CA SER A 30 13.96 2.17 -10.70
C SER A 30 15.35 2.76 -10.47
N ASP A 31 15.76 3.72 -11.29
CA ASP A 31 17.05 4.37 -11.18
C ASP A 31 17.20 5.13 -9.86
N LEU A 32 16.18 5.91 -9.49
CA LEU A 32 16.13 6.63 -8.21
C LEU A 32 16.20 5.68 -7.00
N LEU A 33 15.47 4.56 -7.07
CA LEU A 33 15.49 3.55 -6.01
C LEU A 33 16.88 2.93 -5.84
N VAL A 34 17.49 2.46 -6.93
CA VAL A 34 18.81 1.81 -6.90
C VAL A 34 19.89 2.80 -6.44
N GLU A 35 19.87 4.04 -6.94
CA GLU A 35 20.82 5.05 -6.54
C GLU A 35 20.72 5.38 -5.05
N GLN A 36 19.51 5.68 -4.58
CA GLN A 36 19.30 6.05 -3.18
C GLN A 36 19.53 4.87 -2.22
N ASN A 37 19.27 3.64 -2.69
CA ASN A 37 19.48 2.44 -1.87
C ASN A 37 20.94 2.23 -1.48
N LYS A 38 21.92 2.73 -2.26
CA LYS A 38 23.34 2.68 -1.91
C LYS A 38 23.66 3.35 -0.57
N THR A 39 22.85 4.31 -0.16
CA THR A 39 23.09 5.12 1.05
C THR A 39 22.04 4.94 2.14
N MET A 40 20.83 4.46 1.80
CA MET A 40 19.69 4.47 2.73
C MET A 40 19.16 3.10 3.14
N ASN A 41 19.59 2.02 2.50
CA ASN A 41 19.03 0.68 2.73
C ASN A 41 17.49 0.66 2.68
N LEU A 42 16.93 1.20 1.59
CA LEU A 42 15.49 1.31 1.38
C LEU A 42 14.83 -0.05 1.18
N THR A 43 15.53 -0.93 0.47
CA THR A 43 15.07 -2.29 0.12
C THR A 43 16.24 -3.26 0.01
N ALA A 44 15.98 -4.55 0.27
CA ALA A 44 16.91 -5.63 -0.03
C ALA A 44 16.81 -6.10 -1.50
N ILE A 45 15.79 -5.66 -2.24
CA ILE A 45 15.53 -6.06 -3.62
C ILE A 45 16.10 -5.00 -4.55
N THR A 46 17.21 -5.32 -5.23
CA THR A 46 17.93 -4.38 -6.10
C THR A 46 18.20 -4.94 -7.49
N ASP A 47 17.88 -6.19 -7.70
CA ASP A 47 18.00 -6.84 -9.02
C ASP A 47 16.86 -6.41 -9.94
N PRO A 48 17.09 -6.33 -11.27
CA PRO A 48 16.11 -5.85 -12.23
C PRO A 48 14.78 -6.61 -12.24
N ASP A 49 14.82 -7.93 -12.08
CA ASP A 49 13.64 -8.79 -12.10
C ASP A 49 12.84 -8.60 -10.80
N GLY A 50 13.52 -8.57 -9.66
CA GLY A 50 12.90 -8.33 -8.36
C GLY A 50 12.23 -6.96 -8.29
N ILE A 51 12.83 -5.91 -8.85
CA ILE A 51 12.22 -4.57 -8.92
C ILE A 51 10.95 -4.61 -9.76
N ALA A 52 11.00 -5.22 -10.97
CA ALA A 52 9.85 -5.34 -11.86
C ALA A 52 8.68 -6.07 -11.19
N VAL A 53 8.95 -7.22 -10.60
CA VAL A 53 7.93 -8.14 -10.09
C VAL A 53 7.50 -7.78 -8.67
N LYS A 54 8.46 -7.73 -7.71
CA LYS A 54 8.17 -7.61 -6.28
C LYS A 54 7.91 -6.16 -5.83
N HIS A 55 8.36 -5.17 -6.60
CA HIS A 55 8.05 -3.78 -6.30
C HIS A 55 6.95 -3.25 -7.21
N PHE A 56 7.10 -3.31 -8.54
CA PHE A 56 6.18 -2.63 -9.46
C PHE A 56 4.91 -3.42 -9.71
N ALA A 57 4.99 -4.63 -10.30
CA ALA A 57 3.82 -5.45 -10.59
C ALA A 57 3.00 -5.77 -9.34
N ASP A 58 3.67 -6.13 -8.24
CA ASP A 58 3.01 -6.35 -6.94
C ASP A 58 2.24 -5.10 -6.48
N SER A 59 2.84 -3.92 -6.57
CA SER A 59 2.19 -2.67 -6.14
C SER A 59 0.97 -2.30 -6.99
N ILE A 60 1.07 -2.38 -8.32
CA ILE A 60 -0.05 -2.03 -9.22
C ILE A 60 -1.19 -3.05 -9.16
N SER A 61 -0.95 -4.27 -8.63
CA SER A 61 -2.00 -5.26 -8.41
C SER A 61 -3.17 -4.72 -7.57
N VAL A 62 -2.92 -3.74 -6.70
CA VAL A 62 -3.95 -3.06 -5.90
C VAL A 62 -5.07 -2.50 -6.78
N LEU A 63 -4.78 -2.10 -8.02
CA LEU A 63 -5.78 -1.59 -8.96
C LEU A 63 -6.81 -2.64 -9.36
N THR A 64 -6.49 -3.92 -9.21
CA THR A 64 -7.44 -5.01 -9.47
C THR A 64 -8.46 -5.21 -8.35
N ALA A 65 -8.22 -4.62 -7.16
CA ALA A 65 -9.07 -4.82 -5.98
C ALA A 65 -10.47 -4.23 -6.16
N ALA A 66 -10.54 -3.01 -6.69
CA ALA A 66 -11.78 -2.29 -6.95
C ALA A 66 -11.53 -1.15 -7.94
N GLU A 67 -12.59 -0.70 -8.61
CA GLU A 67 -12.56 0.52 -9.41
C GLU A 67 -12.39 1.73 -8.47
N MET A 68 -11.36 2.55 -8.75
CA MET A 68 -11.11 3.80 -8.05
C MET A 68 -11.65 4.96 -8.88
N PRO A 69 -12.63 5.74 -8.37
CA PRO A 69 -13.11 6.93 -9.07
C PRO A 69 -11.99 7.97 -9.27
N GLN A 70 -12.16 8.84 -10.26
CA GLN A 70 -11.27 9.99 -10.41
C GLN A 70 -11.30 10.87 -9.15
N GLY A 71 -10.14 11.34 -8.72
CA GLY A 71 -9.99 12.12 -7.49
C GLY A 71 -10.22 11.32 -6.20
N ALA A 72 -10.23 9.97 -6.25
CA ALA A 72 -10.36 9.15 -5.05
C ALA A 72 -9.24 9.48 -4.05
N ARG A 73 -9.61 9.64 -2.79
CA ARG A 73 -8.64 9.83 -1.70
C ARG A 73 -8.04 8.49 -1.29
N VAL A 74 -6.77 8.32 -1.54
CA VAL A 74 -6.02 7.08 -1.28
C VAL A 74 -4.95 7.31 -0.22
N LEU A 75 -4.82 6.38 0.73
CA LEU A 75 -3.76 6.40 1.74
C LEU A 75 -2.91 5.14 1.64
N ASP A 76 -1.60 5.32 1.55
CA ASP A 76 -0.63 4.23 1.72
C ASP A 76 -0.02 4.29 3.13
N VAL A 77 -0.28 3.26 3.93
CA VAL A 77 0.15 3.18 5.34
C VAL A 77 1.43 2.38 5.47
N GLY A 78 2.48 3.06 5.94
CA GLY A 78 3.81 2.46 6.04
C GLY A 78 4.47 2.33 4.68
N THR A 79 4.45 3.40 3.90
CA THR A 79 4.88 3.42 2.49
C THR A 79 6.33 2.98 2.26
N GLY A 80 7.18 3.10 3.28
CA GLY A 80 8.59 2.70 3.19
C GLY A 80 9.34 3.44 2.10
N ALA A 81 9.77 2.71 1.06
CA ALA A 81 10.39 3.28 -0.13
C ALA A 81 9.37 3.77 -1.19
N GLY A 82 8.13 4.04 -0.79
CA GLY A 82 7.08 4.52 -1.69
C GLY A 82 6.23 3.40 -2.31
N PHE A 83 6.17 2.22 -1.68
CA PHE A 83 5.43 1.07 -2.21
C PHE A 83 4.29 0.63 -1.29
N PRO A 84 3.05 0.52 -1.81
CA PRO A 84 2.64 0.59 -3.21
C PRO A 84 2.35 1.99 -3.76
N GLY A 85 2.46 3.06 -2.95
CA GLY A 85 1.98 4.41 -3.27
C GLY A 85 2.49 4.99 -4.58
N ILE A 86 3.82 5.04 -4.81
CA ILE A 86 4.38 5.65 -6.03
C ILE A 86 3.96 4.89 -7.30
N PRO A 87 4.05 3.53 -7.40
CA PRO A 87 3.50 2.80 -8.52
C PRO A 87 2.02 3.05 -8.79
N LEU A 88 1.19 3.15 -7.73
CA LEU A 88 -0.23 3.51 -7.90
C LEU A 88 -0.39 4.89 -8.50
N LEU A 89 0.41 5.87 -8.06
CA LEU A 89 0.36 7.23 -8.58
C LEU A 89 0.86 7.34 -10.03
N ILE A 90 1.85 6.53 -10.44
CA ILE A 90 2.28 6.42 -11.83
C ILE A 90 1.11 5.94 -12.70
N MET A 91 0.39 4.92 -12.25
CA MET A 91 -0.74 4.36 -12.98
C MET A 91 -1.99 5.25 -12.96
N ARG A 92 -2.18 5.99 -11.88
CA ARG A 92 -3.36 6.80 -11.61
C ARG A 92 -2.96 8.17 -11.07
N PRO A 93 -2.43 9.07 -11.93
CA PRO A 93 -2.02 10.42 -11.51
C PRO A 93 -3.20 11.32 -11.11
N ASP A 94 -4.40 10.85 -11.33
CA ASP A 94 -5.66 11.52 -10.99
C ASP A 94 -6.16 11.29 -9.55
N ILE A 95 -5.55 10.38 -8.77
CA ILE A 95 -5.93 10.15 -7.36
C ILE A 95 -5.30 11.17 -6.41
N ASP A 96 -5.99 11.46 -5.31
CA ASP A 96 -5.46 12.25 -4.17
C ASP A 96 -4.71 11.29 -3.22
N LEU A 97 -3.42 11.07 -3.49
CA LEU A 97 -2.59 10.12 -2.73
C LEU A 97 -1.91 10.79 -1.54
N THR A 98 -2.12 10.21 -0.37
CA THR A 98 -1.34 10.48 0.84
C THR A 98 -0.49 9.26 1.19
N MET A 99 0.78 9.46 1.52
CA MET A 99 1.70 8.40 1.94
C MET A 99 2.22 8.69 3.35
N ILE A 100 2.06 7.76 4.27
CA ILE A 100 2.55 7.93 5.66
C ILE A 100 3.62 6.91 6.02
N ASP A 101 4.63 7.35 6.75
CA ASP A 101 5.66 6.49 7.37
C ASP A 101 6.17 7.15 8.66
N SER A 102 6.62 6.34 9.60
CA SER A 102 7.24 6.81 10.84
C SER A 102 8.71 7.22 10.69
N THR A 103 9.29 7.04 9.51
CA THR A 103 10.70 7.29 9.21
C THR A 103 10.87 8.51 8.32
N ALA A 104 11.17 9.67 8.90
CA ALA A 104 11.33 10.94 8.18
C ALA A 104 12.28 10.84 6.97
N LYS A 105 13.39 10.12 7.12
CA LYS A 105 14.38 9.95 6.05
C LYS A 105 13.81 9.24 4.82
N LYS A 106 12.97 8.20 5.04
CA LYS A 106 12.29 7.50 3.94
C LYS A 106 11.28 8.40 3.24
N LEU A 107 10.49 9.15 4.00
CA LEU A 107 9.51 10.09 3.42
C LEU A 107 10.18 11.20 2.62
N LYS A 108 11.35 11.69 3.05
CA LYS A 108 12.09 12.67 2.25
C LYS A 108 12.55 12.11 0.90
N TYR A 109 12.94 10.83 0.86
CA TYR A 109 13.20 10.12 -0.39
C TYR A 109 11.92 10.02 -1.24
N VAL A 110 10.80 9.60 -0.64
CA VAL A 110 9.50 9.49 -1.33
C VAL A 110 9.07 10.83 -1.93
N GLU A 111 9.13 11.92 -1.17
CA GLU A 111 8.80 13.27 -1.62
C GLU A 111 9.66 13.70 -2.80
N ASN A 112 10.99 13.52 -2.69
CA ASN A 112 11.92 13.85 -3.78
C ASN A 112 11.62 13.00 -5.03
N THR A 113 11.35 11.70 -4.87
CA THR A 113 11.03 10.79 -5.98
C THR A 113 9.73 11.19 -6.68
N VAL A 114 8.68 11.51 -5.94
CA VAL A 114 7.40 11.99 -6.50
C VAL A 114 7.61 13.26 -7.33
N ASN A 115 8.39 14.22 -6.81
CA ASN A 115 8.72 15.46 -7.52
C ASN A 115 9.54 15.19 -8.80
N GLU A 116 10.54 14.31 -8.75
CA GLU A 116 11.37 13.92 -9.91
C GLU A 116 10.55 13.23 -11.01
N LEU A 117 9.49 12.52 -10.63
CA LEU A 117 8.57 11.89 -11.58
C LEU A 117 7.52 12.86 -12.15
N GLY A 118 7.52 14.13 -11.72
CA GLY A 118 6.52 15.12 -12.12
C GLY A 118 5.11 14.81 -11.62
N LEU A 119 5.00 14.11 -10.48
CA LEU A 119 3.75 13.69 -9.86
C LEU A 119 3.45 14.52 -8.60
N ILE A 120 2.23 14.44 -8.10
CA ILE A 120 1.78 15.17 -6.91
C ILE A 120 1.22 14.18 -5.90
N ALA A 121 1.76 14.19 -4.68
CA ALA A 121 1.23 13.45 -3.55
C ALA A 121 1.52 14.17 -2.23
N THR A 122 0.76 13.85 -1.20
CA THR A 122 1.02 14.31 0.16
C THR A 122 1.86 13.26 0.89
N THR A 123 2.93 13.69 1.55
CA THR A 123 3.71 12.84 2.47
C THR A 123 3.51 13.31 3.90
N LEU A 124 3.32 12.39 4.85
CA LEU A 124 3.07 12.71 6.25
C LEU A 124 3.96 11.88 7.18
N HIS A 125 4.89 12.54 7.84
CA HIS A 125 5.75 11.91 8.85
C HIS A 125 4.99 11.76 10.17
N THR A 126 4.46 10.57 10.39
CA THR A 126 3.70 10.25 11.60
C THR A 126 3.62 8.74 11.81
N ARG A 127 3.25 8.32 12.99
CA ARG A 127 2.83 6.94 13.24
C ARG A 127 1.37 6.75 12.85
N ALA A 128 1.04 5.58 12.29
CA ALA A 128 -0.33 5.28 11.85
C ALA A 128 -1.36 5.42 12.99
N GLU A 129 -1.03 4.96 14.20
CA GLU A 129 -1.91 5.05 15.35
C GLU A 129 -2.14 6.49 15.83
N GLU A 130 -1.17 7.38 15.63
CA GLU A 130 -1.32 8.81 15.98
C GLU A 130 -2.20 9.52 14.95
N ALA A 131 -1.90 9.37 13.66
CA ALA A 131 -2.70 9.95 12.60
C ALA A 131 -4.14 9.39 12.57
N GLY A 132 -4.34 8.09 12.86
CA GLY A 132 -5.65 7.46 12.94
C GLY A 132 -6.55 7.97 14.06
N GLN A 133 -5.99 8.66 15.06
CA GLN A 133 -6.75 9.37 16.10
C GLN A 133 -7.04 10.84 15.72
N SER A 134 -6.34 11.39 14.73
CA SER A 134 -6.53 12.77 14.29
C SER A 134 -7.86 12.93 13.53
N LYS A 135 -8.61 13.99 13.85
CA LYS A 135 -9.85 14.34 13.12
C LYS A 135 -9.61 14.65 11.64
N GLU A 136 -8.39 15.01 11.28
CA GLU A 136 -7.99 15.38 9.92
C GLU A 136 -7.95 14.14 9.00
N TYR A 137 -7.49 12.99 9.54
CA TYR A 137 -7.25 11.79 8.74
C TYR A 137 -8.23 10.66 9.02
N ARG A 138 -8.81 10.62 10.23
CA ARG A 138 -9.72 9.57 10.66
C ARG A 138 -10.97 9.50 9.79
N GLU A 139 -11.23 8.32 9.21
CA GLU A 139 -12.41 8.03 8.37
C GLU A 139 -12.57 9.00 7.17
N LYS A 140 -11.43 9.35 6.52
CA LYS A 140 -11.40 10.33 5.42
C LYS A 140 -11.07 9.74 4.05
N PHE A 141 -10.50 8.54 3.99
CA PHE A 141 -9.99 7.96 2.74
C PHE A 141 -10.98 6.98 2.13
N ASP A 142 -11.12 7.05 0.80
CA ASP A 142 -11.91 6.11 0.01
C ASP A 142 -11.26 4.74 0.00
N PHE A 143 -9.94 4.74 -0.17
CA PHE A 143 -9.10 3.56 -0.22
C PHE A 143 -7.91 3.73 0.72
N VAL A 144 -7.61 2.69 1.45
CA VAL A 144 -6.38 2.58 2.24
C VAL A 144 -5.67 1.32 1.79
N CYS A 145 -4.39 1.40 1.50
CA CYS A 145 -3.56 0.23 1.19
C CYS A 145 -2.38 0.14 2.14
N SER A 146 -1.82 -1.05 2.26
CA SER A 146 -0.59 -1.28 3.02
C SER A 146 0.06 -2.59 2.59
N ARG A 147 1.40 -2.59 2.57
CA ARG A 147 2.22 -3.74 2.20
C ARG A 147 3.31 -3.98 3.24
N ALA A 148 3.49 -5.24 3.67
CA ALA A 148 4.63 -5.72 4.46
C ALA A 148 4.90 -4.97 5.80
N VAL A 149 3.88 -4.37 6.41
CA VAL A 149 4.02 -3.60 7.67
C VAL A 149 3.89 -4.50 8.90
N ALA A 150 2.85 -5.35 8.94
CA ALA A 150 2.54 -6.19 10.09
C ALA A 150 1.61 -7.36 9.71
N ALA A 151 1.35 -8.28 10.65
CA ALA A 151 0.29 -9.27 10.52
C ALA A 151 -1.08 -8.60 10.37
N LEU A 152 -2.03 -9.26 9.69
CA LEU A 152 -3.28 -8.63 9.26
C LEU A 152 -4.13 -8.11 10.43
N ASN A 153 -4.18 -8.79 11.57
CA ASN A 153 -4.93 -8.32 12.75
C ASN A 153 -4.39 -7.00 13.29
N VAL A 154 -3.07 -6.85 13.38
CA VAL A 154 -2.37 -5.60 13.76
C VAL A 154 -2.58 -4.53 12.69
N LEU A 155 -2.41 -4.92 11.42
CA LEU A 155 -2.54 -4.02 10.27
C LEU A 155 -3.95 -3.42 10.16
N CYS A 156 -4.98 -4.20 10.50
CA CYS A 156 -6.36 -3.70 10.55
C CYS A 156 -6.53 -2.56 11.56
N GLU A 157 -5.86 -2.62 12.72
CA GLU A 157 -5.95 -1.55 13.70
C GLU A 157 -5.19 -0.28 13.25
N TYR A 158 -4.13 -0.41 12.44
CA TYR A 158 -3.44 0.72 11.86
C TYR A 158 -4.20 1.35 10.68
N CYS A 159 -4.90 0.56 9.86
CA CYS A 159 -5.43 1.02 8.57
C CYS A 159 -6.93 1.35 8.60
N LEU A 160 -7.78 0.55 9.25
CA LEU A 160 -9.23 0.77 9.27
C LEU A 160 -9.69 2.11 9.88
N PRO A 161 -8.95 2.73 10.83
CA PRO A 161 -9.27 4.06 11.32
C PRO A 161 -9.29 5.15 10.26
N PHE A 162 -8.56 5.01 9.17
CA PHE A 162 -8.51 5.98 8.09
C PHE A 162 -9.63 5.81 7.06
N VAL A 163 -10.16 4.59 6.95
CA VAL A 163 -11.16 4.24 5.93
C VAL A 163 -12.49 4.89 6.24
N LYS A 164 -13.03 5.68 5.33
CA LYS A 164 -14.39 6.24 5.47
C LYS A 164 -15.44 5.14 5.43
N GLN A 165 -16.65 5.43 5.91
CA GLN A 165 -17.75 4.49 5.80
C GLN A 165 -18.01 4.13 4.32
N ASN A 166 -18.18 2.87 4.02
CA ASN A 166 -18.23 2.25 2.70
C ASN A 166 -16.93 2.29 1.88
N GLY A 167 -15.86 2.89 2.36
CA GLY A 167 -14.52 2.79 1.78
C GLY A 167 -13.89 1.41 1.98
N LEU A 168 -12.73 1.20 1.38
CA LEU A 168 -12.03 -0.08 1.33
C LEU A 168 -10.63 0.01 1.95
N PHE A 169 -10.30 -0.98 2.75
CA PHE A 169 -8.92 -1.31 3.09
C PHE A 169 -8.45 -2.49 2.24
N ILE A 170 -7.36 -2.33 1.53
CA ILE A 170 -6.74 -3.34 0.66
C ILE A 170 -5.41 -3.74 1.29
N ALA A 171 -5.39 -4.90 1.95
CA ALA A 171 -4.18 -5.43 2.55
C ALA A 171 -3.47 -6.37 1.55
N MET A 172 -2.21 -6.05 1.24
CA MET A 172 -1.37 -6.85 0.35
C MET A 172 -0.65 -7.92 1.17
N LYS A 173 -0.94 -9.19 0.90
CA LYS A 173 -0.42 -10.35 1.62
C LYS A 173 0.25 -11.36 0.69
N GLY A 174 1.16 -12.17 1.25
CA GLY A 174 1.83 -13.27 0.56
C GLY A 174 1.24 -14.63 0.90
N ALA A 175 2.05 -15.68 0.79
CA ALA A 175 1.66 -17.10 0.93
C ALA A 175 0.92 -17.47 2.23
N LYS A 176 1.09 -16.70 3.32
CA LYS A 176 0.39 -16.94 4.61
C LYS A 176 -0.92 -16.17 4.75
N ALA A 177 -1.48 -15.67 3.66
CA ALA A 177 -2.66 -14.81 3.68
C ALA A 177 -3.85 -15.47 4.42
N GLN A 178 -4.12 -16.73 4.16
CA GLN A 178 -5.25 -17.44 4.76
C GLN A 178 -5.13 -17.56 6.29
N GLU A 179 -3.95 -17.92 6.79
CA GLU A 179 -3.67 -17.98 8.24
C GLU A 179 -3.86 -16.61 8.89
N GLU A 180 -3.36 -15.56 8.25
CA GLU A 180 -3.51 -14.18 8.74
C GLU A 180 -4.97 -13.70 8.69
N ILE A 181 -5.73 -14.07 7.67
CA ILE A 181 -7.17 -13.75 7.55
C ILE A 181 -7.94 -14.36 8.69
N ASP A 182 -7.73 -15.65 8.96
CA ASP A 182 -8.44 -16.35 10.02
C ASP A 182 -8.13 -15.76 11.39
N GLY A 183 -6.86 -15.40 11.64
CA GLY A 183 -6.44 -14.70 12.85
C GLY A 183 -6.96 -13.27 12.98
N ALA A 184 -7.34 -12.61 11.88
CA ALA A 184 -7.77 -11.22 11.88
C ALA A 184 -9.28 -10.99 11.93
N ARG A 185 -10.11 -12.05 11.81
CA ARG A 185 -11.59 -11.92 11.73
C ARG A 185 -12.18 -11.14 12.90
N ALA A 186 -11.70 -11.39 14.12
CA ALA A 186 -12.16 -10.70 15.32
C ALA A 186 -11.77 -9.21 15.30
N ALA A 187 -10.53 -8.89 14.90
CA ALA A 187 -10.03 -7.54 14.75
C ALA A 187 -10.85 -6.76 13.72
N ILE A 188 -11.05 -7.32 12.53
CA ILE A 188 -11.81 -6.72 11.43
C ILE A 188 -13.22 -6.37 11.90
N LYS A 189 -13.93 -7.30 12.56
CA LYS A 189 -15.28 -7.07 13.09
C LYS A 189 -15.30 -5.97 14.15
N THR A 190 -14.35 -6.00 15.09
CA THR A 190 -14.22 -5.01 16.18
C THR A 190 -13.98 -3.60 15.65
N LEU A 191 -13.24 -3.50 14.55
CA LEU A 191 -12.87 -2.24 13.91
C LEU A 191 -13.90 -1.78 12.84
N GLY A 192 -15.07 -2.40 12.79
CA GLY A 192 -16.15 -2.00 11.88
C GLY A 192 -15.91 -2.39 10.42
N GLY A 193 -15.07 -3.38 10.16
CA GLY A 193 -14.78 -3.92 8.84
C GLY A 193 -15.54 -5.21 8.52
N LYS A 194 -15.60 -5.55 7.24
CA LYS A 194 -16.08 -6.83 6.70
C LYS A 194 -15.23 -7.20 5.49
N ILE A 195 -14.66 -8.40 5.45
CA ILE A 195 -14.01 -8.93 4.26
C ILE A 195 -15.09 -9.13 3.19
N ILE A 196 -14.88 -8.53 2.02
CA ILE A 196 -15.80 -8.63 0.88
C ILE A 196 -15.23 -9.41 -0.28
N ALA A 197 -13.89 -9.54 -0.36
CA ALA A 197 -13.21 -10.36 -1.34
C ALA A 197 -11.79 -10.71 -0.88
N GLU A 198 -11.29 -11.82 -1.38
CA GLU A 198 -9.93 -12.29 -1.30
C GLU A 198 -9.51 -12.62 -2.75
N LYS A 199 -8.52 -11.90 -3.28
CA LYS A 199 -8.04 -12.10 -4.65
C LYS A 199 -6.62 -12.65 -4.61
N SER A 200 -6.47 -13.94 -4.87
CA SER A 200 -5.18 -14.61 -4.94
C SER A 200 -4.70 -14.71 -6.38
N PHE A 201 -3.42 -14.46 -6.60
CA PHE A 201 -2.74 -14.56 -7.89
C PHE A 201 -1.25 -14.84 -7.68
N SER A 202 -0.56 -15.22 -8.75
CA SER A 202 0.90 -15.39 -8.75
C SER A 202 1.52 -14.45 -9.76
N LEU A 203 2.71 -13.96 -9.45
CA LEU A 203 3.55 -13.18 -10.36
C LEU A 203 4.66 -14.05 -10.95
N SER A 204 5.43 -13.52 -11.89
CA SER A 204 6.49 -14.24 -12.60
C SER A 204 7.57 -14.82 -11.70
N ASP A 205 7.71 -14.35 -10.46
CA ASP A 205 8.63 -14.93 -9.47
C ASP A 205 8.11 -16.22 -8.82
N GLY A 206 6.91 -16.69 -9.22
CA GLY A 206 6.24 -17.85 -8.63
C GLY A 206 5.68 -17.61 -7.24
N GLY A 207 5.83 -16.40 -6.70
CA GLY A 207 5.33 -16.04 -5.38
C GLY A 207 3.81 -15.83 -5.38
N GLU A 208 3.14 -16.43 -4.41
CA GLU A 208 1.72 -16.20 -4.18
C GLU A 208 1.47 -14.83 -3.57
N ARG A 209 0.43 -14.16 -4.04
CA ARG A 209 -0.07 -12.87 -3.56
C ARG A 209 -1.57 -12.97 -3.29
N THR A 210 -2.01 -12.27 -2.27
CA THR A 210 -3.44 -12.14 -1.94
C THR A 210 -3.76 -10.71 -1.55
N LEU A 211 -4.71 -10.10 -2.26
CA LEU A 211 -5.33 -8.86 -1.83
C LEU A 211 -6.52 -9.21 -0.96
N VAL A 212 -6.46 -8.82 0.32
CA VAL A 212 -7.58 -8.95 1.25
C VAL A 212 -8.34 -7.63 1.23
N ILE A 213 -9.57 -7.65 0.72
CA ILE A 213 -10.39 -6.46 0.52
C ILE A 213 -11.41 -6.37 1.65
N ILE A 214 -11.24 -5.36 2.50
CA ILE A 214 -12.05 -5.15 3.70
C ILE A 214 -12.85 -3.86 3.54
N LYS A 215 -14.17 -3.99 3.50
CA LYS A 215 -15.10 -2.84 3.46
C LYS A 215 -15.37 -2.33 4.86
N LYS A 216 -15.31 -1.00 5.05
CA LYS A 216 -15.74 -0.34 6.28
C LYS A 216 -17.26 -0.26 6.32
N ILE A 217 -17.89 -0.98 7.24
CA ILE A 217 -19.36 -1.11 7.33
C ILE A 217 -19.97 -0.33 8.50
N SER A 218 -19.16 0.05 9.50
CA SER A 218 -19.60 0.85 10.63
C SER A 218 -18.48 1.75 11.17
N GLN A 219 -18.84 2.75 11.96
CA GLN A 219 -17.85 3.60 12.63
C GLN A 219 -16.96 2.79 13.56
N ILE A 220 -15.69 3.18 13.62
CA ILE A 220 -14.74 2.56 14.52
C ILE A 220 -14.88 3.15 15.94
N PRO A 221 -14.89 2.32 17.00
CA PRO A 221 -14.96 2.83 18.37
C PRO A 221 -13.82 3.82 18.66
N PRO A 222 -14.09 4.94 19.36
CA PRO A 222 -13.12 6.03 19.57
C PRO A 222 -11.80 5.61 20.24
N LYS A 223 -11.81 4.50 20.99
CA LYS A 223 -10.61 3.97 21.64
C LYS A 223 -9.58 3.37 20.66
N TYR A 224 -9.94 3.16 19.40
CA TYR A 224 -9.04 2.64 18.36
C TYR A 224 -8.65 3.75 17.36
N PRO A 225 -7.43 3.72 16.81
CA PRO A 225 -6.36 2.77 17.14
C PRO A 225 -5.80 3.02 18.54
N ARG A 226 -5.38 1.95 19.21
CA ARG A 226 -4.65 2.00 20.48
C ARG A 226 -3.19 2.45 20.25
N PRO A 227 -2.45 2.88 21.27
CA PRO A 227 -1.01 3.10 21.17
C PRO A 227 -0.26 1.85 20.70
N SER A 228 0.78 2.00 19.88
CA SER A 228 1.53 0.89 19.27
C SER A 228 2.03 -0.15 20.27
N ALA A 229 2.49 0.28 21.44
CA ALA A 229 2.93 -0.63 22.50
C ALA A 229 1.82 -1.56 23.00
N GLN A 230 0.56 -1.06 23.05
CA GLN A 230 -0.58 -1.89 23.42
C GLN A 230 -0.99 -2.85 22.29
N ILE A 231 -0.94 -2.37 21.04
CA ILE A 231 -1.23 -3.20 19.86
C ILE A 231 -0.23 -4.35 19.78
N ALA A 232 1.08 -4.06 19.91
CA ALA A 232 2.13 -5.07 19.85
C ALA A 232 2.04 -6.08 21.00
N LYS A 233 1.71 -5.65 22.22
CA LYS A 233 1.62 -6.53 23.40
C LYS A 233 0.39 -7.42 23.34
N LYS A 234 -0.73 -6.94 22.83
CA LYS A 234 -2.02 -7.66 22.78
C LYS A 234 -2.77 -7.26 21.51
N PRO A 235 -2.42 -7.84 20.35
CA PRO A 235 -3.19 -7.65 19.11
C PRO A 235 -4.68 -8.05 19.31
N LEU A 236 -5.56 -7.48 18.48
CA LEU A 236 -6.99 -7.84 18.48
C LEU A 236 -7.22 -9.23 17.91
#